data_3dce884cf4f16fdcac88244f689e1fc4
#
_entry.id   3dce884cf4f16fdcac88244f689e1fc4
#
_cell.length_a   1.000
_cell.length_b   1.000
_cell.length_c   1.000
_cell.angle_alpha   90.00
_cell.angle_beta   90.00
_cell.angle_gamma   90.00
#
_symmetry.space_group_name_H-M   'P 1'
#
loop_
_entity.id
_entity.type
_entity.pdbx_description
1 polymer ?
#
loop_
_entity_poly.entity_id
_entity_poly.type
_entity_poly.pdbx_seq_one_letter_code
_entity_poly.pdbx_strand_id
1 'polypeptide(L)'
;VIQTDNVTMIDGGGRVLMPGMIDAHWHALFATMSMPKLLQSDLSYLTIVAARANRDALMRGFTTVRDVGGNVFALKQATDEGILDGPRIYPSGSYISQTGGHGDFLGRHDTPTEPCRNLSYLEKSGVTMIADGVPEVTKRAREIMRAGASQIKVMAGGGVSSFYDPIDVTQYSPDEMKAIVQVAESYNTYVTVHAFTPDSIRQAIEAGVKCIEHGHLLDEAILKLMAEKGVWLSMQPILDDEDAIPFPEGSENRKKFVQVTDGTDKVYQLAKKLKVKTAWGTDTLFDPELAKKQGKLVAKMQRWYAPHEILKMVTHDNAQLLKLSGPRDPYPGKLGVVQEGAYADLILVAGNPLENLDLVADAEKNFVVIMKDGVIYKNAL
;
A
#
# COMPACT_ATOMS: atom_id res chain seq x y z
N VAL A 1 21.93 -15.91 -29.06
CA VAL A 1 21.83 -17.38 -29.01
C VAL A 1 21.77 -17.77 -27.55
N ILE A 2 20.66 -18.33 -27.11
CA ILE A 2 20.50 -18.83 -25.73
C ILE A 2 21.26 -20.18 -25.71
N GLN A 3 22.23 -20.33 -24.80
CA GLN A 3 22.80 -21.64 -24.51
C GLN A 3 21.74 -22.48 -23.79
N THR A 4 21.38 -23.62 -24.36
CA THR A 4 20.28 -24.48 -23.88
C THR A 4 20.73 -25.60 -22.94
N ASP A 5 22.03 -25.71 -22.70
CA ASP A 5 22.55 -26.71 -21.75
C ASP A 5 22.21 -26.31 -20.32
N ASN A 6 21.48 -27.16 -19.63
CA ASN A 6 20.95 -26.94 -18.23
C ASN A 6 19.87 -25.88 -18.07
N VAL A 7 19.01 -25.69 -19.06
CA VAL A 7 17.82 -24.84 -18.94
C VAL A 7 16.52 -25.66 -18.85
N THR A 8 15.60 -25.25 -18.00
CA THR A 8 14.22 -25.76 -18.03
C THR A 8 13.42 -24.93 -19.00
N MET A 9 12.93 -25.56 -20.06
CA MET A 9 12.04 -24.90 -21.04
C MET A 9 10.58 -25.04 -20.58
N ILE A 10 9.85 -23.93 -20.60
CA ILE A 10 8.41 -23.88 -20.33
C ILE A 10 7.72 -23.35 -21.58
N ASP A 11 6.96 -24.20 -22.27
CA ASP A 11 6.19 -23.79 -23.45
C ASP A 11 4.92 -23.05 -22.99
N GLY A 12 4.86 -21.76 -23.26
CA GLY A 12 3.72 -20.93 -22.97
C GLY A 12 2.47 -21.20 -23.81
N GLY A 13 2.58 -22.00 -24.89
CA GLY A 13 1.44 -22.40 -25.73
C GLY A 13 0.67 -21.19 -26.31
N GLY A 14 1.36 -20.12 -26.71
CA GLY A 14 0.74 -18.89 -27.25
C GLY A 14 0.08 -17.98 -26.21
N ARG A 15 0.26 -18.23 -24.91
CA ARG A 15 -0.24 -17.38 -23.81
C ARG A 15 0.62 -16.12 -23.65
N VAL A 16 0.09 -15.14 -22.91
CA VAL A 16 0.78 -13.86 -22.70
C VAL A 16 1.61 -13.90 -21.43
N LEU A 17 2.88 -13.54 -21.55
CA LEU A 17 3.79 -13.35 -20.42
C LEU A 17 3.77 -11.87 -19.99
N MET A 18 3.55 -11.62 -18.71
CA MET A 18 3.61 -10.30 -18.11
C MET A 18 4.47 -10.28 -16.84
N PRO A 19 4.93 -9.09 -16.38
CA PRO A 19 5.59 -8.99 -15.09
C PRO A 19 4.65 -9.36 -13.94
N GLY A 20 5.20 -9.80 -12.82
CA GLY A 20 4.46 -9.89 -11.57
C GLY A 20 3.88 -8.53 -11.17
N MET A 21 2.66 -8.53 -10.65
CA MET A 21 1.96 -7.33 -10.20
C MET A 21 2.50 -6.84 -8.86
N ILE A 22 2.34 -5.55 -8.62
CA ILE A 22 2.77 -4.85 -7.40
C ILE A 22 1.54 -4.18 -6.77
N ASP A 23 1.27 -4.47 -5.50
CA ASP A 23 0.31 -3.72 -4.70
C ASP A 23 1.05 -2.64 -3.90
N ALA A 24 0.84 -1.36 -4.25
CA ALA A 24 1.56 -0.25 -3.65
C ALA A 24 0.91 0.28 -2.34
N HIS A 25 -0.20 -0.31 -1.90
CA HIS A 25 -0.85 0.03 -0.63
C HIS A 25 -1.46 -1.22 0.01
N TRP A 26 -0.62 -1.98 0.70
CA TRP A 26 -0.97 -3.22 1.36
C TRP A 26 -0.78 -3.12 2.87
N HIS A 27 -1.53 -3.93 3.61
CA HIS A 27 -1.42 -4.08 5.06
C HIS A 27 -1.49 -5.55 5.44
N ALA A 28 -0.36 -6.24 5.42
CA ALA A 28 -0.32 -7.69 5.62
C ALA A 28 -0.95 -8.15 6.94
N LEU A 29 -0.76 -7.38 8.03
CA LEU A 29 -1.32 -7.71 9.34
C LEU A 29 -2.83 -7.44 9.44
N PHE A 30 -3.40 -6.59 8.59
CA PHE A 30 -4.76 -6.06 8.76
C PHE A 30 -5.75 -6.56 7.70
N ALA A 31 -5.26 -6.97 6.52
CA ALA A 31 -6.10 -7.25 5.37
C ALA A 31 -7.12 -8.37 5.61
N THR A 32 -6.75 -9.40 6.35
CA THR A 32 -7.53 -10.65 6.46
C THR A 32 -8.13 -10.87 7.84
N MET A 33 -8.29 -9.82 8.64
CA MET A 33 -8.78 -9.95 10.00
C MET A 33 -9.71 -8.77 10.36
N SER A 34 -10.86 -9.06 10.97
CA SER A 34 -11.74 -7.98 11.43
C SER A 34 -11.06 -7.10 12.50
N MET A 35 -11.38 -5.81 12.51
CA MET A 35 -10.80 -4.86 13.47
C MET A 35 -10.94 -5.30 14.95
N PRO A 36 -12.10 -5.77 15.44
CA PRO A 36 -12.20 -6.26 16.82
C PRO A 36 -11.24 -7.41 17.13
N LYS A 37 -11.05 -8.33 16.19
CA LYS A 37 -10.12 -9.44 16.36
C LYS A 37 -8.67 -8.98 16.34
N LEU A 38 -8.32 -8.03 15.47
CA LEU A 38 -7.00 -7.41 15.40
C LEU A 38 -6.62 -6.76 16.72
N LEU A 39 -7.50 -5.94 17.28
CA LEU A 39 -7.26 -5.21 18.54
C LEU A 39 -7.12 -6.14 19.76
N GLN A 40 -7.63 -7.37 19.70
CA GLN A 40 -7.59 -8.36 20.77
C GLN A 40 -6.52 -9.45 20.59
N SER A 41 -5.85 -9.49 19.44
CA SER A 41 -4.86 -10.52 19.13
C SER A 41 -3.43 -10.09 19.48
N ASP A 42 -2.61 -11.04 19.88
CA ASP A 42 -1.17 -10.75 20.02
C ASP A 42 -0.47 -10.69 18.65
N LEU A 43 0.68 -10.03 18.62
CA LEU A 43 1.46 -9.82 17.40
C LEU A 43 1.89 -11.13 16.73
N SER A 44 2.20 -12.17 17.51
CA SER A 44 2.62 -13.47 16.96
C SER A 44 1.48 -14.11 16.18
N TYR A 45 0.26 -14.05 16.71
CA TYR A 45 -0.93 -14.54 16.01
C TYR A 45 -1.21 -13.73 14.75
N LEU A 46 -1.12 -12.39 14.83
CA LEU A 46 -1.26 -11.50 13.66
C LEU A 46 -0.26 -11.87 12.56
N THR A 47 1.01 -12.10 12.94
CA THR A 47 2.07 -12.47 11.99
C THR A 47 1.81 -13.83 11.32
N ILE A 48 1.30 -14.83 12.06
CA ILE A 48 0.96 -16.14 11.49
C ILE A 48 -0.18 -16.02 10.47
N VAL A 49 -1.22 -15.23 10.79
CA VAL A 49 -2.33 -14.99 9.87
C VAL A 49 -1.86 -14.22 8.63
N ALA A 50 -1.00 -13.21 8.83
CA ALA A 50 -0.42 -12.43 7.75
C ALA A 50 0.47 -13.27 6.81
N ALA A 51 1.17 -14.27 7.32
CA ALA A 51 1.96 -15.19 6.49
C ALA A 51 1.08 -15.93 5.47
N ARG A 52 -0.10 -16.40 5.88
CA ARG A 52 -1.08 -16.99 4.96
C ARG A 52 -1.60 -15.98 3.96
N ALA A 53 -1.99 -14.78 4.42
CA ALA A 53 -2.49 -13.72 3.56
C ALA A 53 -1.47 -13.30 2.49
N ASN A 54 -0.18 -13.26 2.85
CA ASN A 54 0.91 -12.98 1.93
C ASN A 54 1.07 -14.07 0.86
N ARG A 55 1.04 -15.35 1.27
CA ARG A 55 1.07 -16.45 0.30
C ARG A 55 -0.11 -16.34 -0.67
N ASP A 56 -1.30 -16.07 -0.15
CA ASP A 56 -2.51 -15.92 -0.97
C ASP A 56 -2.39 -14.71 -1.93
N ALA A 57 -1.75 -13.61 -1.53
CA ALA A 57 -1.46 -12.46 -2.41
C ALA A 57 -0.49 -12.85 -3.54
N LEU A 58 0.58 -13.61 -3.25
CA LEU A 58 1.48 -14.14 -4.28
C LEU A 58 0.72 -15.02 -5.27
N MET A 59 -0.18 -15.89 -4.78
CA MET A 59 -0.99 -16.77 -5.64
C MET A 59 -2.03 -16.01 -6.48
N ARG A 60 -2.33 -14.77 -6.13
CA ARG A 60 -3.09 -13.83 -6.98
C ARG A 60 -2.21 -13.04 -7.96
N GLY A 61 -0.89 -13.35 -8.04
CA GLY A 61 0.04 -12.73 -8.98
C GLY A 61 0.73 -11.47 -8.46
N PHE A 62 0.52 -11.08 -7.20
CA PHE A 62 1.26 -9.97 -6.60
C PHE A 62 2.60 -10.46 -6.09
N THR A 63 3.66 -10.23 -6.84
CA THR A 63 5.02 -10.67 -6.49
C THR A 63 5.74 -9.68 -5.57
N THR A 64 5.20 -8.48 -5.44
CA THR A 64 5.73 -7.42 -4.57
C THR A 64 4.57 -6.63 -3.95
N VAL A 65 4.72 -6.23 -2.68
CA VAL A 65 3.79 -5.33 -1.97
C VAL A 65 4.56 -4.22 -1.26
N ARG A 66 3.99 -3.02 -1.22
CA ARG A 66 4.41 -1.97 -0.30
C ARG A 66 3.47 -1.99 0.91
N ASP A 67 3.98 -2.46 2.03
CA ASP A 67 3.23 -2.49 3.28
C ASP A 67 3.36 -1.13 3.98
N VAL A 68 2.25 -0.42 4.07
CA VAL A 68 2.22 0.96 4.57
C VAL A 68 1.70 1.08 6.00
N GLY A 69 1.74 -0.02 6.76
CA GLY A 69 1.46 0.04 8.19
C GLY A 69 1.37 -1.31 8.87
N GLY A 70 2.06 -1.40 9.98
CA GLY A 70 2.15 -2.58 10.81
C GLY A 70 3.56 -3.16 10.91
N ASN A 71 3.83 -3.90 11.98
CA ASN A 71 5.13 -4.53 12.22
C ASN A 71 5.30 -5.80 11.37
N VAL A 72 5.67 -5.63 10.11
CA VAL A 72 5.85 -6.74 9.14
C VAL A 72 7.31 -7.16 8.96
N PHE A 73 8.25 -6.66 9.80
CA PHE A 73 9.68 -6.93 9.61
C PHE A 73 10.02 -8.42 9.74
N ALA A 74 9.45 -9.12 10.72
CA ALA A 74 9.65 -10.57 10.88
C ALA A 74 9.05 -11.35 9.70
N LEU A 75 7.88 -10.95 9.22
CA LEU A 75 7.23 -11.54 8.05
C LEU A 75 8.09 -11.35 6.79
N LYS A 76 8.61 -10.11 6.59
CA LYS A 76 9.54 -9.80 5.50
C LYS A 76 10.78 -10.68 5.58
N GLN A 77 11.44 -10.73 6.73
CA GLN A 77 12.65 -11.54 6.93
C GLN A 77 12.40 -13.00 6.59
N ALA A 78 11.34 -13.61 7.14
CA ALA A 78 11.01 -15.01 6.88
C ALA A 78 10.69 -15.29 5.39
N THR A 79 10.09 -14.31 4.70
CA THR A 79 9.83 -14.41 3.26
C THR A 79 11.11 -14.28 2.44
N ASP A 80 12.01 -13.38 2.80
CA ASP A 80 13.29 -13.18 2.12
C ASP A 80 14.25 -14.37 2.32
N GLU A 81 14.20 -15.01 3.48
CA GLU A 81 14.97 -16.22 3.81
C GLU A 81 14.35 -17.51 3.20
N GLY A 82 13.20 -17.41 2.54
CA GLY A 82 12.49 -18.57 1.94
C GLY A 82 11.84 -19.51 2.96
N ILE A 83 11.66 -19.07 4.20
CA ILE A 83 10.93 -19.81 5.23
C ILE A 83 9.42 -19.77 4.94
N LEU A 84 8.94 -18.64 4.38
CA LEU A 84 7.56 -18.43 4.02
C LEU A 84 7.43 -18.06 2.54
N ASP A 85 6.41 -18.59 1.89
CA ASP A 85 6.00 -18.14 0.56
C ASP A 85 5.28 -16.78 0.68
N GLY A 86 5.61 -15.83 -0.20
CA GLY A 86 4.94 -14.53 -0.24
C GLY A 86 5.61 -13.55 -1.21
N PRO A 87 4.99 -12.38 -1.41
CA PRO A 87 5.59 -11.29 -2.19
C PRO A 87 6.80 -10.69 -1.48
N ARG A 88 7.65 -9.97 -2.23
CA ARG A 88 8.61 -9.03 -1.64
C ARG A 88 7.85 -7.96 -0.87
N ILE A 89 8.38 -7.55 0.28
CA ILE A 89 7.75 -6.55 1.14
C ILE A 89 8.62 -5.30 1.25
N TYR A 90 8.07 -4.14 0.87
CA TYR A 90 8.62 -2.81 1.15
C TYR A 90 7.95 -2.26 2.41
N PRO A 91 8.52 -2.43 3.59
CA PRO A 91 7.84 -2.12 4.84
C PRO A 91 7.95 -0.64 5.21
N SER A 92 6.84 -0.04 5.66
CA SER A 92 6.86 1.21 6.43
C SER A 92 7.06 0.95 7.93
N GLY A 93 6.75 -0.26 8.40
CA GLY A 93 6.61 -0.52 9.82
C GLY A 93 5.40 0.21 10.40
N SER A 94 5.47 0.62 11.66
CA SER A 94 4.39 1.39 12.28
C SER A 94 4.16 2.70 11.55
N TYR A 95 2.90 3.07 11.35
CA TYR A 95 2.59 4.42 10.90
C TYR A 95 2.62 5.41 12.09
N ILE A 96 2.98 6.67 11.81
CA ILE A 96 3.01 7.75 12.80
C ILE A 96 1.68 8.49 12.75
N SER A 97 1.05 8.67 13.92
CA SER A 97 -0.19 9.43 14.08
C SER A 97 -0.13 10.32 15.32
N GLN A 98 -0.86 11.42 15.30
CA GLN A 98 -1.02 12.26 16.47
C GLN A 98 -2.06 11.69 17.44
N THR A 99 -2.09 12.16 18.68
CA THR A 99 -3.18 11.90 19.64
C THR A 99 -4.54 12.27 19.03
N GLY A 100 -5.50 11.34 19.08
CA GLY A 100 -6.82 11.50 18.48
C GLY A 100 -6.82 11.50 16.94
N GLY A 101 -5.70 11.16 16.30
CA GLY A 101 -5.58 11.07 14.84
C GLY A 101 -6.03 9.74 14.27
N HIS A 102 -5.92 9.61 12.94
CA HIS A 102 -6.41 8.43 12.20
C HIS A 102 -5.79 7.10 12.65
N GLY A 103 -4.58 7.12 13.17
CA GLY A 103 -3.89 5.93 13.67
C GLY A 103 -3.95 5.75 15.18
N ASP A 104 -4.71 6.55 15.90
CA ASP A 104 -4.92 6.41 17.33
C ASP A 104 -6.16 5.56 17.61
N PHE A 105 -5.93 4.34 18.10
CA PHE A 105 -6.99 3.39 18.44
C PHE A 105 -7.33 3.35 19.93
N LEU A 106 -6.86 4.31 20.72
CA LEU A 106 -7.26 4.45 22.12
C LEU A 106 -8.76 4.79 22.21
N GLY A 107 -9.41 4.32 23.27
CA GLY A 107 -10.79 4.69 23.55
C GLY A 107 -10.90 6.16 23.94
N ARG A 108 -12.09 6.75 23.76
CA ARG A 108 -12.35 8.18 23.99
C ARG A 108 -11.90 8.70 25.39
N HIS A 109 -11.93 7.84 26.37
CA HIS A 109 -11.61 8.17 27.76
C HIS A 109 -10.29 7.57 28.23
N ASP A 110 -9.53 6.92 27.33
CA ASP A 110 -8.21 6.43 27.66
C ASP A 110 -7.24 7.61 27.77
N THR A 111 -6.32 7.48 28.70
CA THR A 111 -5.29 8.51 28.87
C THR A 111 -4.26 8.39 27.76
N PRO A 112 -3.96 9.46 27.04
CA PRO A 112 -2.88 9.45 26.03
C PRO A 112 -1.54 8.98 26.62
N THR A 113 -0.71 8.41 25.80
CA THR A 113 0.63 7.99 26.21
C THR A 113 1.48 9.23 26.50
N GLU A 114 1.96 9.36 27.75
CA GLU A 114 2.88 10.42 28.16
C GLU A 114 4.35 9.98 27.95
N PRO A 115 5.29 10.91 27.78
CA PRO A 115 6.71 10.59 27.56
C PRO A 115 7.34 9.67 28.64
N CYS A 116 6.79 9.66 29.84
CA CYS A 116 7.24 8.85 30.96
C CYS A 116 6.37 7.62 31.26
N ARG A 117 5.33 7.37 30.47
CA ARG A 117 4.43 6.22 30.65
C ARG A 117 4.76 5.07 29.71
N ASN A 118 4.30 3.87 30.06
CA ASN A 118 4.38 2.72 29.19
C ASN A 118 3.52 2.92 27.94
N LEU A 119 4.07 2.62 26.79
CA LEU A 119 3.36 2.56 25.52
C LEU A 119 2.14 1.61 25.62
N SER A 120 1.09 1.89 24.88
CA SER A 120 -0.03 0.98 24.66
C SER A 120 0.47 -0.35 24.05
N TYR A 121 -0.36 -1.39 24.09
CA TYR A 121 0.00 -2.67 23.47
C TYR A 121 0.23 -2.52 21.97
N LEU A 122 -0.60 -1.74 21.27
CA LEU A 122 -0.46 -1.52 19.83
C LEU A 122 0.83 -0.80 19.46
N GLU A 123 1.26 0.18 20.29
CA GLU A 123 2.55 0.85 20.08
C GLU A 123 3.73 -0.09 20.38
N LYS A 124 3.68 -0.88 21.48
CA LYS A 124 4.69 -1.89 21.80
C LYS A 124 4.81 -2.96 20.72
N SER A 125 3.70 -3.33 20.13
CA SER A 125 3.64 -4.31 19.04
C SER A 125 4.08 -3.73 17.70
N GLY A 126 4.29 -2.40 17.61
CA GLY A 126 4.69 -1.74 16.37
C GLY A 126 3.57 -1.66 15.32
N VAL A 127 2.31 -1.66 15.77
CA VAL A 127 1.15 -1.45 14.89
C VAL A 127 1.04 0.02 14.55
N THR A 128 1.07 0.89 15.56
CA THR A 128 1.01 2.35 15.44
C THR A 128 2.11 3.01 16.28
N MET A 129 2.42 4.26 16.00
CA MET A 129 3.27 5.11 16.80
C MET A 129 2.56 6.45 17.02
N ILE A 130 2.05 6.68 18.24
CA ILE A 130 1.46 7.97 18.60
C ILE A 130 2.57 8.91 19.04
N ALA A 131 2.61 10.11 18.44
CA ALA A 131 3.64 11.09 18.70
C ALA A 131 3.11 12.52 18.47
N ASP A 132 3.35 13.40 19.42
CA ASP A 132 2.97 14.81 19.37
C ASP A 132 4.19 15.68 19.65
N GLY A 133 4.35 16.74 18.87
CA GLY A 133 5.48 17.65 18.94
C GLY A 133 6.73 17.16 18.21
N VAL A 134 7.52 18.11 17.74
CA VAL A 134 8.73 17.88 16.93
C VAL A 134 9.70 16.85 17.57
N PRO A 135 9.99 16.87 18.89
CA PRO A 135 10.89 15.89 19.48
C PRO A 135 10.39 14.46 19.38
N GLU A 136 9.07 14.22 19.61
CA GLU A 136 8.52 12.88 19.58
C GLU A 136 8.40 12.34 18.18
N VAL A 137 7.82 13.10 17.22
CA VAL A 137 7.73 12.66 15.83
C VAL A 137 9.10 12.34 15.23
N THR A 138 10.13 13.14 15.57
CA THR A 138 11.53 12.90 15.18
C THR A 138 12.04 11.59 15.74
N LYS A 139 11.79 11.31 17.02
CA LYS A 139 12.19 10.08 17.70
C LYS A 139 11.53 8.87 17.04
N ARG A 140 10.19 8.92 16.85
CA ARG A 140 9.44 7.80 16.25
C ARG A 140 9.85 7.54 14.80
N ALA A 141 10.06 8.58 14.00
CA ALA A 141 10.57 8.42 12.65
C ALA A 141 11.94 7.70 12.63
N ARG A 142 12.85 8.06 13.54
CA ARG A 142 14.16 7.37 13.67
C ARG A 142 14.02 5.92 14.15
N GLU A 143 13.09 5.62 15.05
CA GLU A 143 12.81 4.25 15.50
C GLU A 143 12.33 3.37 14.35
N ILE A 144 11.42 3.88 13.50
CA ILE A 144 10.92 3.20 12.31
C ILE A 144 12.08 2.92 11.34
N MET A 145 12.92 3.91 11.06
CA MET A 145 14.09 3.73 10.19
C MET A 145 15.10 2.73 10.77
N ARG A 146 15.33 2.76 12.07
CA ARG A 146 16.18 1.77 12.75
C ARG A 146 15.66 0.34 12.61
N ALA A 147 14.33 0.16 12.57
CA ALA A 147 13.70 -1.15 12.38
C ALA A 147 13.86 -1.69 10.94
N GLY A 148 14.30 -0.87 9.99
CA GLY A 148 14.55 -1.29 8.61
C GLY A 148 13.46 -0.90 7.62
N ALA A 149 12.71 0.16 7.90
CA ALA A 149 11.68 0.67 6.99
C ALA A 149 12.28 1.17 5.67
N SER A 150 11.55 0.93 4.57
CA SER A 150 11.88 1.43 3.23
C SER A 150 11.41 2.87 3.04
N GLN A 151 10.32 3.25 3.67
CA GLN A 151 9.68 4.57 3.67
C GLN A 151 8.99 4.82 5.02
N ILE A 152 8.64 6.06 5.31
CA ILE A 152 7.86 6.42 6.50
C ILE A 152 6.40 6.70 6.10
N LYS A 153 5.44 6.08 6.79
CA LYS A 153 4.00 6.37 6.66
C LYS A 153 3.53 7.26 7.80
N VAL A 154 2.79 8.31 7.46
CA VAL A 154 2.21 9.27 8.42
C VAL A 154 0.74 9.47 8.13
N MET A 155 -0.05 9.67 9.18
CA MET A 155 -1.45 10.10 9.07
C MET A 155 -1.50 11.63 9.07
N ALA A 156 -1.85 12.24 7.94
CA ALA A 156 -1.85 13.70 7.76
C ALA A 156 -3.27 14.29 7.67
N GLY A 157 -4.29 13.44 7.68
CA GLY A 157 -5.68 13.85 7.64
C GLY A 157 -6.58 12.86 8.34
N GLY A 158 -7.86 13.19 8.50
CA GLY A 158 -8.85 12.29 9.03
C GLY A 158 -9.13 11.09 8.13
N GLY A 159 -9.73 10.03 8.68
CA GLY A 159 -9.94 8.78 7.96
C GLY A 159 -11.29 8.11 8.21
N VAL A 160 -11.61 7.15 7.36
CA VAL A 160 -12.90 6.45 7.36
C VAL A 160 -13.00 5.41 8.48
N SER A 161 -11.95 4.62 8.71
CA SER A 161 -11.97 3.49 9.64
C SER A 161 -11.77 3.86 11.10
N SER A 162 -11.28 5.05 11.39
CA SER A 162 -11.06 5.60 12.73
C SER A 162 -12.33 6.18 13.35
N PHE A 163 -12.31 6.37 14.70
CA PHE A 163 -13.51 6.70 15.44
C PHE A 163 -13.71 8.21 15.68
N TYR A 164 -12.63 8.98 15.84
CA TYR A 164 -12.70 10.32 16.44
C TYR A 164 -12.19 11.45 15.56
N ASP A 165 -11.63 11.15 14.41
CA ASP A 165 -11.06 12.11 13.47
C ASP A 165 -12.00 12.34 12.27
N PRO A 166 -12.65 13.50 12.14
CA PRO A 166 -13.42 13.86 10.96
C PRO A 166 -12.57 13.88 9.69
N ILE A 167 -13.20 13.67 8.52
CA ILE A 167 -12.49 13.65 7.23
C ILE A 167 -11.79 14.98 6.89
N ASP A 168 -12.33 16.08 7.35
CA ASP A 168 -11.89 17.45 7.03
C ASP A 168 -10.73 17.96 7.90
N VAL A 169 -10.27 17.18 8.88
CA VAL A 169 -9.15 17.64 9.72
C VAL A 169 -7.81 17.50 9.01
N THR A 170 -6.94 18.49 9.21
CA THR A 170 -5.51 18.38 8.91
C THR A 170 -4.79 17.94 10.17
N GLN A 171 -4.08 16.83 10.09
CA GLN A 171 -3.32 16.28 11.22
C GLN A 171 -1.86 16.70 11.13
N TYR A 172 -1.26 16.90 12.31
CA TYR A 172 0.06 17.51 12.49
C TYR A 172 0.14 18.99 12.09
N SER A 173 0.98 19.71 12.78
CA SER A 173 1.42 21.04 12.37
C SER A 173 2.44 20.96 11.23
N PRO A 174 2.67 22.05 10.50
CA PRO A 174 3.72 22.12 9.46
C PRO A 174 5.10 21.74 10.00
N ASP A 175 5.44 22.15 11.22
CA ASP A 175 6.76 21.89 11.82
C ASP A 175 6.95 20.40 12.15
N GLU A 176 5.93 19.73 12.66
CA GLU A 176 5.95 18.30 12.93
C GLU A 176 6.10 17.49 11.63
N MET A 177 5.29 17.79 10.62
CA MET A 177 5.36 17.13 9.32
C MET A 177 6.74 17.32 8.68
N LYS A 178 7.27 18.54 8.72
CA LYS A 178 8.61 18.86 8.22
C LYS A 178 9.71 18.10 8.98
N ALA A 179 9.59 17.96 10.29
CA ALA A 179 10.55 17.19 11.09
C ALA A 179 10.59 15.71 10.69
N ILE A 180 9.44 15.09 10.42
CA ILE A 180 9.37 13.71 9.93
C ILE A 180 10.04 13.59 8.54
N VAL A 181 9.73 14.52 7.64
CA VAL A 181 10.34 14.56 6.29
C VAL A 181 11.86 14.69 6.38
N GLN A 182 12.38 15.57 7.24
CA GLN A 182 13.83 15.72 7.45
C GLN A 182 14.50 14.43 7.94
N VAL A 183 13.82 13.64 8.77
CA VAL A 183 14.35 12.31 9.16
C VAL A 183 14.40 11.40 7.93
N ALA A 184 13.34 11.28 7.14
CA ALA A 184 13.34 10.44 5.95
C ALA A 184 14.45 10.86 4.96
N GLU A 185 14.62 12.17 4.72
CA GLU A 185 15.66 12.71 3.86
C GLU A 185 17.07 12.38 4.38
N SER A 186 17.29 12.42 5.71
CA SER A 186 18.59 12.05 6.31
C SER A 186 18.95 10.57 6.11
N TYR A 187 17.92 9.73 5.88
CA TYR A 187 18.09 8.32 5.50
C TYR A 187 18.04 8.11 3.97
N ASN A 188 17.95 9.18 3.18
CA ASN A 188 17.80 9.14 1.73
C ASN A 188 16.60 8.30 1.27
N THR A 189 15.47 8.43 1.97
CA THR A 189 14.19 7.84 1.63
C THR A 189 13.08 8.90 1.66
N TYR A 190 11.82 8.49 1.67
CA TYR A 190 10.68 9.40 1.53
C TYR A 190 9.60 9.15 2.58
N VAL A 191 8.73 10.16 2.71
CA VAL A 191 7.49 10.09 3.48
C VAL A 191 6.32 9.91 2.52
N THR A 192 5.41 9.01 2.88
CA THR A 192 4.07 8.89 2.31
C THR A 192 3.02 9.21 3.37
N VAL A 193 1.91 9.84 2.99
CA VAL A 193 0.88 10.27 3.94
C VAL A 193 -0.51 9.79 3.57
N HIS A 194 -1.28 9.37 4.56
CA HIS A 194 -2.73 9.24 4.47
C HIS A 194 -3.37 10.63 4.53
N ALA A 195 -4.12 11.02 3.52
CA ALA A 195 -4.90 12.26 3.50
C ALA A 195 -5.95 12.22 2.39
N PHE A 196 -7.10 12.86 2.62
CA PHE A 196 -8.19 12.95 1.64
C PHE A 196 -8.37 14.35 1.08
N THR A 197 -8.17 15.39 1.90
CA THR A 197 -8.60 16.76 1.61
C THR A 197 -7.50 17.62 0.99
N PRO A 198 -7.86 18.64 0.20
CA PRO A 198 -6.89 19.56 -0.40
C PRO A 198 -5.96 20.22 0.63
N ASP A 199 -6.47 20.65 1.77
CA ASP A 199 -5.66 21.39 2.76
C ASP A 199 -4.62 20.51 3.43
N SER A 200 -4.99 19.29 3.87
CA SER A 200 -4.05 18.34 4.46
C SER A 200 -2.97 17.91 3.47
N ILE A 201 -3.35 17.73 2.19
CA ILE A 201 -2.41 17.34 1.14
C ILE A 201 -1.50 18.48 0.75
N ARG A 202 -2.00 19.73 0.66
CA ARG A 202 -1.17 20.90 0.42
C ARG A 202 -0.07 21.03 1.47
N GLN A 203 -0.45 20.97 2.77
CA GLN A 203 0.51 21.04 3.88
C GLN A 203 1.57 19.95 3.78
N ALA A 204 1.17 18.71 3.47
CA ALA A 204 2.09 17.60 3.30
C ALA A 204 3.08 17.81 2.14
N ILE A 205 2.61 18.33 0.99
CA ILE A 205 3.45 18.64 -0.17
C ILE A 205 4.44 19.76 0.16
N GLU A 206 4.00 20.81 0.85
CA GLU A 206 4.83 21.94 1.26
C GLU A 206 5.91 21.52 2.28
N ALA A 207 5.63 20.51 3.12
CA ALA A 207 6.60 19.90 4.01
C ALA A 207 7.64 19.02 3.28
N GLY A 208 7.39 18.60 2.01
CA GLY A 208 8.32 17.80 1.22
C GLY A 208 7.93 16.34 1.04
N VAL A 209 6.71 15.93 1.40
CA VAL A 209 6.16 14.58 1.17
C VAL A 209 6.20 14.23 -0.32
N LYS A 210 6.50 12.97 -0.65
CA LYS A 210 6.67 12.50 -2.04
C LYS A 210 5.52 11.63 -2.56
N CYS A 211 4.67 11.12 -1.68
CA CYS A 211 3.54 10.27 -2.05
C CYS A 211 2.33 10.58 -1.16
N ILE A 212 1.18 10.71 -1.78
CA ILE A 212 -0.12 10.88 -1.13
C ILE A 212 -0.89 9.58 -1.29
N GLU A 213 -1.27 8.96 -0.19
CA GLU A 213 -2.20 7.84 -0.18
C GLU A 213 -3.63 8.35 -0.14
N HIS A 214 -4.49 7.74 -0.90
CA HIS A 214 -5.92 8.08 -1.04
C HIS A 214 -6.17 9.34 -1.89
N GLY A 215 -6.27 10.52 -1.30
CA GLY A 215 -6.49 11.75 -2.06
C GLY A 215 -7.85 11.86 -2.76
N HIS A 216 -8.86 11.09 -2.36
CA HIS A 216 -10.17 10.96 -3.05
C HIS A 216 -10.96 12.26 -3.15
N LEU A 217 -10.67 13.26 -2.31
CA LEU A 217 -11.37 14.56 -2.30
C LEU A 217 -10.55 15.70 -2.91
N LEU A 218 -9.49 15.37 -3.67
CA LEU A 218 -8.61 16.35 -4.29
C LEU A 218 -9.35 17.23 -5.32
N ASP A 219 -8.97 18.49 -5.33
CA ASP A 219 -9.34 19.45 -6.37
C ASP A 219 -8.29 19.52 -7.48
N GLU A 220 -8.64 20.22 -8.55
CA GLU A 220 -7.75 20.42 -9.71
C GLU A 220 -6.48 21.22 -9.35
N ALA A 221 -6.56 22.12 -8.38
CA ALA A 221 -5.43 22.96 -7.98
C ALA A 221 -4.33 22.15 -7.30
N ILE A 222 -4.71 21.24 -6.38
CA ILE A 222 -3.76 20.38 -5.70
C ILE A 222 -3.21 19.30 -6.64
N LEU A 223 -4.03 18.75 -7.54
CA LEU A 223 -3.53 17.81 -8.55
C LEU A 223 -2.52 18.45 -9.51
N LYS A 224 -2.70 19.73 -9.88
CA LYS A 224 -1.68 20.50 -10.62
C LYS A 224 -0.39 20.64 -9.81
N LEU A 225 -0.50 21.02 -8.54
CA LEU A 225 0.65 21.13 -7.64
C LEU A 225 1.41 19.79 -7.52
N MET A 226 0.68 18.67 -7.40
CA MET A 226 1.28 17.32 -7.38
C MET A 226 2.03 17.02 -8.67
N ALA A 227 1.45 17.32 -9.83
CA ALA A 227 2.10 17.14 -11.14
C ALA A 227 3.37 17.99 -11.25
N GLU A 228 3.31 19.27 -10.88
CA GLU A 228 4.45 20.22 -10.90
C GLU A 228 5.58 19.79 -9.97
N LYS A 229 5.26 19.31 -8.77
CA LYS A 229 6.23 18.85 -7.77
C LYS A 229 6.68 17.40 -7.97
N GLY A 230 6.05 16.67 -8.90
CA GLY A 230 6.34 15.26 -9.15
C GLY A 230 5.93 14.33 -8.00
N VAL A 231 4.95 14.73 -7.19
CA VAL A 231 4.40 13.95 -6.07
C VAL A 231 3.49 12.87 -6.61
N TRP A 232 3.61 11.67 -6.07
CA TRP A 232 2.79 10.52 -6.45
C TRP A 232 1.41 10.54 -5.78
N LEU A 233 0.40 10.13 -6.52
CA LEU A 233 -0.93 9.79 -6.01
C LEU A 233 -1.05 8.26 -5.97
N SER A 234 -1.10 7.69 -4.79
CA SER A 234 -1.35 6.25 -4.56
C SER A 234 -2.82 6.09 -4.13
N MET A 235 -3.69 5.92 -5.12
CA MET A 235 -5.13 5.95 -4.93
C MET A 235 -5.75 4.57 -5.14
N GLN A 236 -6.81 4.27 -4.39
CA GLN A 236 -7.55 3.01 -4.43
C GLN A 236 -8.85 3.17 -5.23
N PRO A 237 -9.27 2.15 -5.98
CA PRO A 237 -10.54 2.18 -6.74
C PRO A 237 -11.75 1.91 -5.83
N ILE A 238 -11.91 2.71 -4.77
CA ILE A 238 -12.96 2.56 -3.78
C ILE A 238 -14.21 3.32 -4.27
N LEU A 239 -15.32 2.59 -4.38
CA LEU A 239 -16.63 3.10 -4.75
C LEU A 239 -17.66 2.60 -3.74
N ASP A 240 -18.81 3.25 -3.68
CA ASP A 240 -19.96 2.76 -2.93
C ASP A 240 -20.72 1.72 -3.75
N ASP A 241 -20.17 0.51 -3.85
CA ASP A 241 -20.68 -0.60 -4.65
C ASP A 241 -20.53 -1.96 -3.92
N GLU A 242 -20.69 -3.07 -4.62
CA GLU A 242 -20.59 -4.42 -4.06
C GLU A 242 -19.21 -4.82 -3.53
N ASP A 243 -18.19 -4.02 -3.78
CA ASP A 243 -16.83 -4.20 -3.25
C ASP A 243 -16.50 -3.18 -2.13
N ALA A 244 -17.52 -2.47 -1.65
CA ALA A 244 -17.39 -1.53 -0.54
C ALA A 244 -17.16 -2.25 0.79
N ILE A 245 -16.45 -1.60 1.71
CA ILE A 245 -16.39 -2.05 3.11
C ILE A 245 -17.79 -1.94 3.72
N PRO A 246 -18.34 -3.02 4.29
CA PRO A 246 -19.72 -3.06 4.76
C PRO A 246 -19.89 -2.35 6.13
N PHE A 247 -19.72 -1.05 6.16
CA PHE A 247 -20.02 -0.27 7.37
C PHE A 247 -21.53 -0.26 7.66
N PRO A 248 -21.95 -0.39 8.94
CA PRO A 248 -23.35 -0.36 9.30
C PRO A 248 -24.04 0.95 8.86
N GLU A 249 -25.23 0.83 8.29
CA GLU A 249 -26.03 1.99 7.89
C GLU A 249 -26.26 2.97 9.06
N GLY A 250 -26.11 4.26 8.77
CA GLY A 250 -26.24 5.33 9.76
C GLY A 250 -25.02 5.52 10.68
N SER A 251 -24.02 4.64 10.63
CA SER A 251 -22.77 4.83 11.39
C SER A 251 -21.94 6.00 10.86
N GLU A 252 -21.12 6.60 11.71
CA GLU A 252 -20.21 7.67 11.31
C GLU A 252 -19.18 7.19 10.26
N ASN A 253 -18.70 5.96 10.38
CA ASN A 253 -17.80 5.37 9.38
C ASN A 253 -18.48 5.26 8.00
N ARG A 254 -19.78 4.88 7.96
CA ARG A 254 -20.54 4.82 6.70
C ARG A 254 -20.71 6.21 6.07
N LYS A 255 -21.00 7.24 6.87
CA LYS A 255 -21.09 8.63 6.38
C LYS A 255 -19.77 9.11 5.81
N LYS A 256 -18.66 8.89 6.53
CA LYS A 256 -17.31 9.21 6.07
C LYS A 256 -16.96 8.46 4.78
N PHE A 257 -17.32 7.18 4.69
CA PHE A 257 -17.07 6.34 3.52
C PHE A 257 -17.76 6.91 2.27
N VAL A 258 -19.06 7.23 2.36
CA VAL A 258 -19.81 7.85 1.26
C VAL A 258 -19.19 9.18 0.85
N GLN A 259 -18.85 10.04 1.81
CA GLN A 259 -18.18 11.31 1.54
C GLN A 259 -16.89 11.14 0.75
N VAL A 260 -16.09 10.13 1.07
CA VAL A 260 -14.81 9.86 0.38
C VAL A 260 -15.05 9.30 -1.02
N THR A 261 -15.95 8.31 -1.15
CA THR A 261 -16.21 7.63 -2.42
C THR A 261 -16.84 8.53 -3.49
N ASP A 262 -17.57 9.56 -3.09
CA ASP A 262 -18.16 10.57 -4.00
C ASP A 262 -17.07 11.30 -4.83
N GLY A 263 -15.85 11.40 -4.35
CA GLY A 263 -14.74 12.04 -5.05
C GLY A 263 -13.98 11.16 -6.03
N THR A 264 -14.12 9.84 -5.95
CA THR A 264 -13.26 8.86 -6.64
C THR A 264 -13.22 9.05 -8.15
N ASP A 265 -14.37 9.11 -8.80
CA ASP A 265 -14.46 9.29 -10.25
C ASP A 265 -13.79 10.58 -10.73
N LYS A 266 -14.09 11.68 -10.06
CA LYS A 266 -13.55 13.01 -10.40
C LYS A 266 -12.02 13.04 -10.28
N VAL A 267 -11.47 12.47 -9.20
CA VAL A 267 -10.03 12.53 -8.96
C VAL A 267 -9.27 11.67 -9.96
N TYR A 268 -9.71 10.44 -10.27
CA TYR A 268 -9.06 9.63 -11.30
C TYR A 268 -9.08 10.30 -12.67
N GLN A 269 -10.22 10.90 -13.08
CA GLN A 269 -10.33 11.63 -14.35
C GLN A 269 -9.38 12.82 -14.41
N LEU A 270 -9.32 13.62 -13.34
CA LEU A 270 -8.43 14.78 -13.26
C LEU A 270 -6.96 14.37 -13.19
N ALA A 271 -6.60 13.35 -12.40
CA ALA A 271 -5.24 12.84 -12.31
C ALA A 271 -4.72 12.36 -13.67
N LYS A 272 -5.55 11.63 -14.43
CA LYS A 272 -5.25 11.21 -15.81
C LYS A 272 -5.07 12.41 -16.73
N LYS A 273 -6.01 13.36 -16.73
CA LYS A 273 -5.96 14.59 -17.54
C LYS A 273 -4.69 15.41 -17.29
N LEU A 274 -4.32 15.57 -16.03
CA LEU A 274 -3.18 16.37 -15.57
C LEU A 274 -1.86 15.59 -15.57
N LYS A 275 -1.88 14.30 -15.94
CA LYS A 275 -0.72 13.40 -15.96
C LYS A 275 0.00 13.33 -14.61
N VAL A 276 -0.76 13.33 -13.52
CA VAL A 276 -0.21 13.08 -12.18
C VAL A 276 0.37 11.67 -12.15
N LYS A 277 1.54 11.50 -11.57
CA LYS A 277 2.11 10.17 -11.34
C LYS A 277 1.17 9.40 -10.42
N THR A 278 0.51 8.38 -10.95
CA THR A 278 -0.49 7.59 -10.22
C THR A 278 0.01 6.18 -10.01
N ALA A 279 -0.09 5.71 -8.78
CA ALA A 279 0.16 4.34 -8.35
C ALA A 279 -1.17 3.69 -7.93
N TRP A 280 -1.24 2.39 -8.06
CA TRP A 280 -2.39 1.59 -7.66
C TRP A 280 -2.05 0.76 -6.41
N GLY A 281 -2.99 0.68 -5.48
CA GLY A 281 -2.95 -0.21 -4.35
C GLY A 281 -4.36 -0.55 -3.88
N THR A 282 -4.51 -1.58 -3.06
CA THR A 282 -5.83 -2.03 -2.63
C THR A 282 -6.33 -1.34 -1.38
N ASP A 283 -5.47 -1.17 -0.38
CA ASP A 283 -5.86 -0.75 0.97
C ASP A 283 -7.02 -1.59 1.54
N THR A 284 -7.05 -2.87 1.21
CA THR A 284 -8.06 -3.77 1.78
C THR A 284 -7.76 -4.02 3.25
N LEU A 285 -8.69 -3.63 4.10
CA LEU A 285 -8.56 -3.69 5.55
C LEU A 285 -9.74 -4.41 6.18
N PHE A 286 -9.47 -5.15 7.25
CA PHE A 286 -10.42 -5.69 8.20
C PHE A 286 -11.48 -6.65 7.63
N ASP A 287 -11.33 -7.08 6.37
CA ASP A 287 -12.25 -7.98 5.68
C ASP A 287 -11.51 -9.04 4.85
N PRO A 288 -11.50 -10.33 5.30
CA PRO A 288 -10.87 -11.42 4.56
C PRO A 288 -11.44 -11.65 3.15
N GLU A 289 -12.74 -11.39 2.96
CA GLU A 289 -13.38 -11.60 1.65
C GLU A 289 -13.01 -10.47 0.67
N LEU A 290 -12.91 -9.24 1.16
CA LEU A 290 -12.42 -8.12 0.36
C LEU A 290 -10.97 -8.32 -0.06
N ALA A 291 -10.12 -8.83 0.85
CA ALA A 291 -8.72 -9.13 0.55
C ALA A 291 -8.54 -10.12 -0.60
N LYS A 292 -9.49 -11.03 -0.84
CA LYS A 292 -9.46 -11.95 -1.98
C LYS A 292 -9.70 -11.25 -3.32
N LYS A 293 -10.28 -10.07 -3.32
CA LYS A 293 -10.68 -9.32 -4.52
C LYS A 293 -9.56 -8.46 -5.12
N GLN A 294 -8.28 -8.60 -4.71
CA GLN A 294 -7.17 -7.80 -5.25
C GLN A 294 -7.19 -7.70 -6.77
N GLY A 295 -7.28 -8.83 -7.49
CA GLY A 295 -7.33 -8.83 -8.95
C GLY A 295 -8.60 -8.17 -9.52
N LYS A 296 -9.74 -8.33 -8.84
CA LYS A 296 -10.99 -7.65 -9.22
C LYS A 296 -10.87 -6.13 -9.09
N LEU A 297 -10.18 -5.64 -8.06
CA LEU A 297 -9.92 -4.21 -7.88
C LEU A 297 -8.94 -3.67 -8.94
N VAL A 298 -8.01 -4.49 -9.47
CA VAL A 298 -7.24 -4.11 -10.66
C VAL A 298 -8.17 -3.98 -11.88
N ALA A 299 -9.03 -4.96 -12.12
CA ALA A 299 -9.95 -4.92 -13.26
C ALA A 299 -10.94 -3.74 -13.17
N LYS A 300 -11.37 -3.35 -11.95
CA LYS A 300 -12.25 -2.18 -11.72
C LYS A 300 -11.66 -0.88 -12.26
N MET A 301 -10.34 -0.76 -12.39
CA MET A 301 -9.68 0.41 -12.97
C MET A 301 -10.07 0.69 -14.43
N GLN A 302 -10.67 -0.29 -15.15
CA GLN A 302 -11.20 -0.10 -16.50
C GLN A 302 -12.25 1.01 -16.59
N ARG A 303 -12.83 1.40 -15.46
CA ARG A 303 -13.72 2.55 -15.37
C ARG A 303 -13.05 3.87 -15.79
N TRP A 304 -11.72 4.00 -15.60
CA TRP A 304 -10.99 5.25 -15.84
C TRP A 304 -9.81 5.13 -16.80
N TYR A 305 -9.23 3.94 -16.94
CA TYR A 305 -8.00 3.70 -17.69
C TYR A 305 -8.15 2.57 -18.68
N ALA A 306 -7.39 2.61 -19.77
CA ALA A 306 -7.31 1.51 -20.72
C ALA A 306 -6.47 0.35 -20.14
N PRO A 307 -6.67 -0.91 -20.60
CA PRO A 307 -5.96 -2.08 -20.06
C PRO A 307 -4.44 -1.93 -20.01
N HIS A 308 -3.81 -1.36 -21.04
CA HIS A 308 -2.36 -1.16 -21.07
C HIS A 308 -1.87 -0.13 -20.04
N GLU A 309 -2.66 0.91 -19.76
CA GLU A 309 -2.37 1.90 -18.71
C GLU A 309 -2.44 1.25 -17.33
N ILE A 310 -3.44 0.39 -17.10
CA ILE A 310 -3.65 -0.30 -15.84
C ILE A 310 -2.54 -1.30 -15.59
N LEU A 311 -2.24 -2.17 -16.57
CA LEU A 311 -1.16 -3.14 -16.43
C LEU A 311 0.18 -2.46 -16.20
N LYS A 312 0.45 -1.34 -16.89
CA LYS A 312 1.65 -0.53 -16.62
C LYS A 312 1.64 0.03 -15.21
N MET A 313 0.51 0.52 -14.70
CA MET A 313 0.37 1.10 -13.36
C MET A 313 0.66 0.06 -12.28
N VAL A 314 0.04 -1.13 -12.35
CA VAL A 314 0.21 -2.20 -11.35
C VAL A 314 1.53 -2.98 -11.47
N THR A 315 2.38 -2.64 -12.43
CA THR A 315 3.71 -3.24 -12.61
C THR A 315 4.80 -2.18 -12.60
N HIS A 316 5.11 -1.59 -13.76
CA HIS A 316 6.20 -0.64 -13.94
C HIS A 316 6.04 0.63 -13.08
N ASP A 317 4.87 1.28 -13.08
CA ASP A 317 4.72 2.58 -12.39
C ASP A 317 4.77 2.39 -10.87
N ASN A 318 4.13 1.34 -10.34
CA ASN A 318 4.28 0.98 -8.94
C ASN A 318 5.75 0.69 -8.59
N ALA A 319 6.51 0.00 -9.45
CA ALA A 319 7.94 -0.21 -9.24
C ALA A 319 8.73 1.10 -9.20
N GLN A 320 8.36 2.11 -10.02
CA GLN A 320 8.99 3.45 -9.97
C GLN A 320 8.69 4.19 -8.67
N LEU A 321 7.47 4.04 -8.11
CA LEU A 321 7.16 4.57 -6.78
C LEU A 321 8.06 3.94 -5.70
N LEU A 322 8.23 2.63 -5.73
CA LEU A 322 9.07 1.91 -4.76
C LEU A 322 10.54 2.37 -4.80
N LYS A 323 11.05 2.78 -5.96
CA LYS A 323 12.42 3.31 -6.13
C LYS A 323 12.67 4.63 -5.38
N LEU A 324 11.63 5.33 -4.92
CA LEU A 324 11.79 6.50 -4.04
C LEU A 324 12.46 6.13 -2.70
N SER A 325 12.47 4.84 -2.32
CA SER A 325 13.20 4.34 -1.14
C SER A 325 14.72 4.55 -1.24
N GLY A 326 15.26 4.85 -2.43
CA GLY A 326 16.67 5.13 -2.63
C GLY A 326 17.59 4.03 -2.08
N PRO A 327 18.60 4.37 -1.24
CA PRO A 327 19.46 3.36 -0.60
C PRO A 327 18.74 2.48 0.44
N ARG A 328 17.50 2.78 0.78
CA ARG A 328 16.65 1.95 1.67
C ARG A 328 15.77 0.97 0.89
N ASP A 329 15.96 0.89 -0.44
CA ASP A 329 15.34 -0.12 -1.28
C ASP A 329 15.90 -1.51 -0.91
N PRO A 330 15.09 -2.42 -0.34
CA PRO A 330 15.58 -3.75 0.06
C PRO A 330 15.79 -4.69 -1.14
N TYR A 331 15.32 -4.29 -2.33
CA TYR A 331 15.39 -5.08 -3.57
C TYR A 331 15.86 -4.20 -4.74
N PRO A 332 17.18 -3.96 -4.85
CA PRO A 332 17.74 -2.96 -5.77
C PRO A 332 17.61 -3.32 -7.26
N GLY A 333 17.23 -4.55 -7.58
CA GLY A 333 17.00 -5.00 -8.97
C GLY A 333 15.79 -4.31 -9.62
N LYS A 334 15.60 -4.56 -10.92
CA LYS A 334 14.47 -4.01 -11.65
C LYS A 334 13.22 -4.86 -11.40
N LEU A 335 12.12 -4.21 -11.04
CA LEU A 335 10.79 -4.80 -10.82
C LEU A 335 9.81 -4.31 -11.89
N GLY A 336 8.71 -5.03 -12.07
CA GLY A 336 7.57 -4.61 -12.89
C GLY A 336 7.85 -4.58 -14.40
N VAL A 337 8.87 -5.26 -14.87
CA VAL A 337 9.24 -5.35 -16.29
C VAL A 337 9.74 -6.75 -16.64
N VAL A 338 9.52 -7.17 -17.89
CA VAL A 338 10.12 -8.38 -18.47
C VAL A 338 11.29 -7.94 -19.35
N GLN A 339 12.50 -7.96 -18.79
CA GLN A 339 13.72 -7.62 -19.52
C GLN A 339 14.95 -8.26 -18.91
N GLU A 340 16.03 -8.34 -19.64
CA GLU A 340 17.31 -8.84 -19.16
C GLU A 340 17.81 -8.02 -17.95
N GLY A 341 18.27 -8.71 -16.91
CA GLY A 341 18.75 -8.12 -15.66
C GLY A 341 17.65 -7.64 -14.71
N ALA A 342 16.37 -7.90 -15.01
CA ALA A 342 15.27 -7.73 -14.06
C ALA A 342 15.10 -8.97 -13.17
N TYR A 343 14.43 -8.80 -12.03
CA TYR A 343 13.97 -9.95 -11.26
C TYR A 343 13.02 -10.80 -12.10
N ALA A 344 13.16 -12.11 -12.01
CA ALA A 344 12.30 -13.06 -12.72
C ALA A 344 10.95 -13.21 -11.96
N ASP A 345 10.20 -12.13 -11.93
CA ASP A 345 8.84 -12.04 -11.40
C ASP A 345 7.88 -12.03 -12.57
N LEU A 346 7.29 -13.17 -12.88
CA LEU A 346 6.60 -13.41 -14.14
C LEU A 346 5.24 -14.09 -13.91
N ILE A 347 4.27 -13.71 -14.72
CA ILE A 347 2.96 -14.34 -14.78
C ILE A 347 2.68 -14.76 -16.21
N LEU A 348 2.32 -16.02 -16.42
CA LEU A 348 1.81 -16.50 -17.71
C LEU A 348 0.28 -16.57 -17.62
N VAL A 349 -0.39 -15.79 -18.47
CA VAL A 349 -1.83 -15.61 -18.46
C VAL A 349 -2.50 -16.41 -19.56
N ALA A 350 -3.56 -17.15 -19.27
CA ALA A 350 -4.36 -17.90 -20.23
C ALA A 350 -5.28 -16.93 -21.02
N GLY A 351 -4.69 -16.19 -21.95
CA GLY A 351 -5.33 -15.15 -22.76
C GLY A 351 -4.52 -13.86 -22.79
N ASN A 352 -5.07 -12.83 -23.43
CA ASN A 352 -4.42 -11.53 -23.57
C ASN A 352 -5.05 -10.48 -22.63
N PRO A 353 -4.40 -10.11 -21.50
CA PRO A 353 -4.95 -9.14 -20.57
C PRO A 353 -4.98 -7.70 -21.13
N LEU A 354 -4.32 -7.40 -22.24
CA LEU A 354 -4.47 -6.14 -22.96
C LEU A 354 -5.80 -6.05 -23.73
N GLU A 355 -6.39 -7.19 -24.08
CA GLU A 355 -7.69 -7.27 -24.78
C GLU A 355 -8.84 -7.51 -23.79
N ASN A 356 -8.56 -8.29 -22.73
CA ASN A 356 -9.53 -8.62 -21.68
C ASN A 356 -8.86 -8.54 -20.31
N LEU A 357 -8.98 -7.41 -19.64
CA LEU A 357 -8.38 -7.20 -18.32
C LEU A 357 -9.05 -8.04 -17.22
N ASP A 358 -10.28 -8.53 -17.41
CA ASP A 358 -10.95 -9.40 -16.42
C ASP A 358 -10.20 -10.72 -16.18
N LEU A 359 -9.28 -11.08 -17.06
CA LEU A 359 -8.37 -12.21 -16.83
C LEU A 359 -7.53 -12.06 -15.56
N VAL A 360 -7.21 -10.82 -15.13
CA VAL A 360 -6.47 -10.60 -13.88
C VAL A 360 -7.36 -10.67 -12.64
N ALA A 361 -8.67 -10.55 -12.81
CA ALA A 361 -9.62 -10.64 -11.69
C ALA A 361 -9.71 -12.05 -11.10
N ASP A 362 -9.48 -13.09 -11.91
CA ASP A 362 -9.52 -14.49 -11.51
C ASP A 362 -8.17 -15.16 -11.79
N ALA A 363 -7.22 -14.89 -10.90
CA ALA A 363 -5.86 -15.44 -10.98
C ALA A 363 -5.83 -16.97 -10.80
N GLU A 364 -6.77 -17.54 -10.03
CA GLU A 364 -6.84 -18.99 -9.82
C GLU A 364 -7.06 -19.71 -11.15
N LYS A 365 -7.96 -19.22 -11.96
CA LYS A 365 -8.30 -19.75 -13.27
C LYS A 365 -7.32 -19.37 -14.37
N ASN A 366 -6.90 -18.10 -14.41
CA ASN A 366 -6.28 -17.52 -15.59
C ASN A 366 -4.77 -17.39 -15.51
N PHE A 367 -4.15 -17.42 -14.32
CA PHE A 367 -2.69 -17.40 -14.20
C PHE A 367 -2.18 -18.83 -14.16
N VAL A 368 -1.64 -19.30 -15.27
CA VAL A 368 -1.18 -20.69 -15.40
C VAL A 368 0.24 -20.91 -14.86
N VAL A 369 1.08 -19.87 -14.89
CA VAL A 369 2.37 -19.86 -14.18
C VAL A 369 2.46 -18.58 -13.36
N ILE A 370 2.92 -18.71 -12.12
CA ILE A 370 3.32 -17.60 -11.26
C ILE A 370 4.74 -17.87 -10.79
N MET A 371 5.64 -16.96 -11.10
CA MET A 371 7.05 -17.02 -10.74
C MET A 371 7.45 -15.76 -9.98
N LYS A 372 8.21 -15.92 -8.91
CA LYS A 372 8.85 -14.84 -8.18
C LYS A 372 10.33 -15.21 -7.99
N ASP A 373 11.22 -14.30 -8.36
CA ASP A 373 12.66 -14.46 -8.21
C ASP A 373 13.20 -15.77 -8.87
N GLY A 374 12.62 -16.16 -10.01
CA GLY A 374 12.96 -17.38 -10.72
C GLY A 374 12.38 -18.66 -10.11
N VAL A 375 11.73 -18.60 -8.95
CA VAL A 375 11.03 -19.74 -8.32
C VAL A 375 9.59 -19.80 -8.79
N ILE A 376 9.14 -20.97 -9.24
CA ILE A 376 7.76 -21.20 -9.69
C ILE A 376 6.90 -21.59 -8.50
N TYR A 377 5.89 -20.78 -8.20
CA TYR A 377 4.91 -21.01 -7.12
C TYR A 377 3.61 -21.64 -7.63
N LYS A 378 3.29 -21.42 -8.89
CA LYS A 378 2.17 -22.07 -9.59
C LYS A 378 2.63 -22.53 -10.96
N ASN A 379 2.29 -23.76 -11.34
CA ASN A 379 2.42 -24.30 -12.69
C ASN A 379 1.19 -25.18 -12.98
N ALA A 380 0.36 -24.73 -13.89
CA ALA A 380 -0.86 -25.38 -14.36
C ALA A 380 -0.85 -25.59 -15.89
N LEU A 381 0.34 -25.72 -16.47
CA LEU A 381 0.54 -26.04 -17.88
C LEU A 381 0.36 -27.53 -18.14
#